data_a98339dcf92f563c21e41d475fe25f03
#
_entry.id   a98339dcf92f563c21e41d475fe25f03
#
_cell.length_a   1.000
_cell.length_b   1.000
_cell.length_c   1.000
_cell.angle_alpha   90.00
_cell.angle_beta   90.00
_cell.angle_gamma   90.00
#
_symmetry.space_group_name_H-M   'P 1'
#
loop_
_entity.id
_entity.type
_entity.pdbx_description
1 polymer ?
#
loop_
_entity_poly.entity_id
_entity_poly.type
_entity_poly.pdbx_seq_one_letter_code
_entity_poly.pdbx_strand_id
1 'polypeptide(L)'
;KPEWSGDPSIHTVQSKETFDTWYRDTPGINARVDYDLALEASQTKPGFFVYDNLFFFPLDNDPRGLGNEGRQHDYHFTLEAKLTFRYAGGEVFSFTGDDDMWVFINRRLAIDLGGLHQPRSDSVELDTIAVSHGLVVGSIYPLHFFFAERHTIQSTFNIETSIADPGSCD
;
A
#
# COMPACT_ATOMS: atom_id res chain seq x y z
N LYS A 1 -9.48 -5.81 -2.53
CA LYS A 1 -9.22 -5.39 -1.14
C LYS A 1 -8.77 -6.61 -0.35
N PRO A 2 -7.91 -6.44 0.66
CA PRO A 2 -7.58 -7.50 1.60
C PRO A 2 -8.84 -8.09 2.24
N GLU A 3 -8.79 -9.38 2.54
CA GLU A 3 -9.89 -10.10 3.20
C GLU A 3 -9.40 -10.72 4.51
N TRP A 4 -10.25 -10.71 5.51
CA TRP A 4 -9.94 -11.31 6.80
C TRP A 4 -9.78 -12.83 6.66
N SER A 5 -8.62 -13.37 7.05
CA SER A 5 -8.32 -14.81 6.95
C SER A 5 -9.13 -15.68 7.92
N GLY A 6 -9.65 -15.10 8.99
CA GLY A 6 -10.31 -15.82 10.07
C GLY A 6 -9.36 -16.57 11.01
N ASP A 7 -8.05 -16.36 10.89
CA ASP A 7 -7.07 -17.01 11.75
C ASP A 7 -7.19 -16.50 13.19
N PRO A 8 -7.57 -17.34 14.16
CA PRO A 8 -7.74 -16.93 15.54
C PRO A 8 -6.41 -16.62 16.27
N SER A 9 -5.26 -16.94 15.68
CA SER A 9 -3.95 -16.58 16.21
C SER A 9 -3.57 -15.13 15.95
N ILE A 10 -4.25 -14.46 15.03
CA ILE A 10 -4.03 -13.06 14.71
C ILE A 10 -4.82 -12.18 15.68
N HIS A 11 -4.14 -11.67 16.70
CA HIS A 11 -4.75 -10.84 17.74
C HIS A 11 -4.64 -9.33 17.49
N THR A 12 -4.05 -8.93 16.37
CA THR A 12 -3.80 -7.51 16.04
C THR A 12 -4.97 -6.83 15.35
N VAL A 13 -5.97 -7.59 14.93
CA VAL A 13 -7.25 -7.10 14.41
C VAL A 13 -8.37 -7.64 15.29
N GLN A 14 -9.28 -6.77 15.74
CA GLN A 14 -10.29 -7.13 16.74
C GLN A 14 -11.35 -8.11 16.22
N SER A 15 -11.82 -7.90 14.98
CA SER A 15 -12.82 -8.77 14.36
C SER A 15 -12.84 -8.56 12.84
N LYS A 16 -13.54 -9.49 12.16
CA LYS A 16 -13.84 -9.36 10.73
C LYS A 16 -14.61 -8.07 10.43
N GLU A 17 -15.59 -7.75 11.27
CA GLU A 17 -16.45 -6.58 11.09
C GLU A 17 -15.63 -5.29 11.12
N THR A 18 -14.67 -5.15 12.03
CA THR A 18 -13.78 -3.99 12.10
C THR A 18 -12.82 -3.97 10.90
N PHE A 19 -12.25 -5.10 10.52
CA PHE A 19 -11.37 -5.20 9.34
C PHE A 19 -12.13 -4.85 8.04
N ASP A 20 -13.36 -5.28 7.92
CA ASP A 20 -14.18 -5.01 6.75
C ASP A 20 -14.53 -3.52 6.57
N THR A 21 -14.34 -2.68 7.58
CA THR A 21 -14.48 -1.22 7.44
C THR A 21 -13.23 -0.54 6.83
N TRP A 22 -12.09 -1.22 6.84
CA TRP A 22 -10.87 -0.70 6.25
C TRP A 22 -11.04 -0.51 4.74
N TYR A 23 -10.48 0.55 4.21
CA TYR A 23 -10.57 0.89 2.77
C TYR A 23 -12.02 1.01 2.23
N ARG A 24 -12.96 1.36 3.08
CA ARG A 24 -14.37 1.59 2.73
C ARG A 24 -14.89 2.86 3.36
N ASP A 25 -15.70 3.59 2.60
CA ASP A 25 -16.42 4.75 3.13
C ASP A 25 -17.55 4.25 4.03
N THR A 26 -17.31 4.24 5.34
CA THR A 26 -18.29 3.80 6.33
C THR A 26 -18.71 5.01 7.17
N PRO A 27 -19.92 5.58 6.95
CA PRO A 27 -20.38 6.76 7.66
C PRO A 27 -20.26 6.61 9.17
N GLY A 28 -19.65 7.61 9.82
CA GLY A 28 -19.45 7.64 11.27
C GLY A 28 -18.29 6.78 11.79
N ILE A 29 -17.60 6.05 10.92
CA ILE A 29 -16.42 5.25 11.28
C ILE A 29 -15.16 5.83 10.62
N ASN A 30 -15.19 6.10 9.33
CA ASN A 30 -14.06 6.68 8.62
C ASN A 30 -14.53 7.70 7.57
N ALA A 31 -13.60 8.52 7.12
CA ALA A 31 -13.81 9.48 6.05
C ALA A 31 -12.73 9.32 4.99
N ARG A 32 -13.11 9.45 3.73
CA ARG A 32 -12.16 9.43 2.61
C ARG A 32 -11.49 10.79 2.44
N VAL A 33 -10.18 10.74 2.29
CA VAL A 33 -9.34 11.87 1.91
C VAL A 33 -8.57 11.49 0.64
N ASP A 34 -8.63 12.32 -0.39
CA ASP A 34 -7.83 12.10 -1.59
C ASP A 34 -6.41 12.63 -1.33
N TYR A 35 -5.41 11.83 -1.70
CA TYR A 35 -4.00 12.12 -1.47
C TYR A 35 -3.18 11.79 -2.72
N ASP A 36 -2.30 12.71 -3.11
CA ASP A 36 -1.41 12.52 -4.26
C ASP A 36 -0.07 11.91 -3.82
N LEU A 37 0.16 10.67 -4.17
CA LEU A 37 1.41 9.96 -3.94
C LEU A 37 2.31 10.06 -5.18
N ALA A 38 3.15 11.09 -5.22
CA ALA A 38 4.06 11.34 -6.36
C ALA A 38 5.39 10.60 -6.18
N LEU A 39 5.68 9.64 -7.04
CA LEU A 39 6.98 9.00 -7.11
C LEU A 39 7.95 9.84 -7.97
N GLU A 40 9.19 9.97 -7.51
CA GLU A 40 10.25 10.67 -8.22
C GLU A 40 11.19 9.68 -8.93
N ALA A 41 11.81 10.11 -10.04
CA ALA A 41 12.83 9.30 -10.69
C ALA A 41 14.02 9.05 -9.74
N SER A 42 14.43 7.81 -9.60
CA SER A 42 15.57 7.45 -8.74
C SER A 42 16.87 8.08 -9.22
N GLN A 43 17.58 8.74 -8.30
CA GLN A 43 18.89 9.36 -8.59
C GLN A 43 20.01 8.32 -8.73
N THR A 44 19.81 7.11 -8.21
CA THR A 44 20.86 6.08 -8.12
C THR A 44 20.58 4.87 -8.99
N LYS A 45 19.33 4.67 -9.41
CA LYS A 45 18.89 3.48 -10.14
C LYS A 45 18.10 3.87 -11.39
N PRO A 46 18.75 4.04 -12.55
CA PRO A 46 18.08 4.45 -13.79
C PRO A 46 16.88 3.55 -14.13
N GLY A 47 15.77 4.15 -14.52
CA GLY A 47 14.53 3.45 -14.85
C GLY A 47 13.67 3.06 -13.64
N PHE A 48 14.08 3.45 -12.43
CA PHE A 48 13.28 3.28 -11.23
C PHE A 48 12.68 4.60 -10.75
N PHE A 49 11.55 4.49 -10.08
CA PHE A 49 10.87 5.58 -9.39
C PHE A 49 10.80 5.26 -7.90
N VAL A 50 10.88 6.28 -7.07
CA VAL A 50 10.93 6.14 -5.61
C VAL A 50 9.97 7.11 -4.94
N TYR A 51 9.38 6.67 -3.87
CA TYR A 51 8.78 7.48 -2.83
C TYR A 51 9.42 7.07 -1.51
N ASP A 52 10.07 7.98 -0.82
CA ASP A 52 10.80 7.69 0.42
C ASP A 52 10.34 8.65 1.52
N ASN A 53 9.65 8.13 2.53
CA ASN A 53 9.15 8.90 3.64
C ASN A 53 9.23 8.10 4.95
N LEU A 54 10.09 8.55 5.84
CA LEU A 54 10.29 7.96 7.18
C LEU A 54 9.31 8.51 8.23
N PHE A 55 8.49 9.49 7.85
CA PHE A 55 7.51 10.16 8.70
C PHE A 55 6.21 10.37 7.92
N PHE A 56 5.61 9.27 7.50
CA PHE A 56 4.44 9.28 6.64
C PHE A 56 3.16 9.49 7.45
N PHE A 57 2.76 10.76 7.61
CA PHE A 57 1.55 11.17 8.32
C PHE A 57 0.69 12.09 7.43
N PRO A 58 0.07 11.55 6.38
CA PRO A 58 -0.63 12.34 5.37
C PRO A 58 -1.86 13.07 5.90
N LEU A 59 -2.38 12.69 7.07
CA LEU A 59 -3.59 13.27 7.65
C LEU A 59 -3.34 14.29 8.77
N ASP A 60 -2.10 14.57 9.14
CA ASP A 60 -1.76 15.40 10.30
C ASP A 60 -2.44 16.78 10.34
N ASN A 61 -2.71 17.39 9.24
CA ASN A 61 -3.35 18.71 9.18
C ASN A 61 -4.65 18.69 8.38
N ASP A 62 -5.20 17.52 8.09
CA ASP A 62 -6.46 17.42 7.37
C ASP A 62 -7.62 17.50 8.37
N PRO A 63 -8.55 18.49 8.20
CA PRO A 63 -9.69 18.64 9.10
C PRO A 63 -10.68 17.45 9.06
N ARG A 64 -10.53 16.55 8.08
CA ARG A 64 -11.33 15.33 7.96
C ARG A 64 -10.69 14.15 8.69
N GLY A 65 -9.41 14.26 9.09
CA GLY A 65 -8.76 13.30 9.95
C GLY A 65 -9.48 13.19 11.29
N LEU A 66 -9.37 12.05 11.94
CA LEU A 66 -9.99 11.82 13.25
C LEU A 66 -9.23 12.52 14.38
N GLY A 67 -8.12 13.18 14.05
CA GLY A 67 -7.24 13.87 14.98
C GLY A 67 -6.24 12.90 15.64
N ASN A 68 -5.31 13.48 16.34
CA ASN A 68 -4.14 12.78 16.84
C ASN A 68 -4.40 12.01 18.16
N GLU A 69 -5.61 11.99 18.67
CA GLU A 69 -5.94 11.35 19.96
C GLU A 69 -5.02 11.77 21.12
N GLY A 70 -4.57 13.03 21.11
CA GLY A 70 -3.59 13.57 22.06
C GLY A 70 -2.13 13.22 21.76
N ARG A 71 -1.84 12.62 20.60
CA ARG A 71 -0.49 12.29 20.14
C ARG A 71 0.08 13.38 19.22
N GLN A 72 1.32 13.21 18.80
CA GLN A 72 2.02 14.16 17.94
C GLN A 72 1.49 14.09 16.49
N HIS A 73 1.10 12.92 16.02
CA HIS A 73 0.66 12.65 14.64
C HIS A 73 -0.70 11.98 14.61
N ASP A 74 -1.39 12.08 13.48
CA ASP A 74 -2.58 11.30 13.19
C ASP A 74 -2.15 9.90 12.72
N TYR A 75 -2.17 8.96 13.67
CA TYR A 75 -2.00 7.53 13.42
C TYR A 75 -3.36 6.90 13.09
N HIS A 76 -3.39 5.61 12.78
CA HIS A 76 -4.62 4.85 12.54
C HIS A 76 -5.35 5.26 11.27
N PHE A 77 -4.63 5.33 10.19
CA PHE A 77 -5.18 5.54 8.86
C PHE A 77 -4.92 4.36 7.91
N THR A 78 -5.70 4.30 6.85
CA THR A 78 -5.49 3.36 5.75
C THR A 78 -5.30 4.12 4.45
N LEU A 79 -4.50 3.58 3.54
CA LEU A 79 -4.29 4.13 2.22
C LEU A 79 -4.55 3.05 1.16
N GLU A 80 -5.37 3.39 0.17
CA GLU A 80 -5.63 2.54 -0.98
C GLU A 80 -5.19 3.27 -2.25
N ALA A 81 -4.30 2.66 -3.03
CA ALA A 81 -3.94 3.15 -4.35
C ALA A 81 -4.26 2.11 -5.42
N LYS A 82 -4.78 2.60 -6.53
CA LYS A 82 -5.14 1.81 -7.71
C LYS A 82 -4.56 2.46 -8.93
N LEU A 83 -3.82 1.70 -9.69
CA LEU A 83 -3.27 2.14 -10.95
C LEU A 83 -3.29 1.00 -11.97
N THR A 84 -3.07 1.31 -13.22
CA THR A 84 -2.81 0.33 -14.26
C THR A 84 -1.41 0.52 -14.81
N PHE A 85 -0.80 -0.56 -15.26
CA PHE A 85 0.51 -0.52 -15.89
C PHE A 85 0.58 -1.46 -17.08
N ARG A 86 1.46 -1.19 -18.01
CA ARG A 86 1.78 -2.10 -19.11
C ARG A 86 2.94 -3.00 -18.69
N TYR A 87 2.71 -4.29 -18.67
CA TYR A 87 3.77 -5.26 -18.40
C TYR A 87 4.69 -5.40 -19.63
N ALA A 88 5.94 -5.02 -19.48
CA ALA A 88 6.96 -5.10 -20.53
C ALA A 88 7.95 -6.24 -20.33
N GLY A 89 8.00 -6.81 -19.12
CA GLY A 89 8.98 -7.79 -18.65
C GLY A 89 10.14 -7.12 -17.91
N GLY A 90 10.52 -7.72 -16.80
CA GLY A 90 11.62 -7.25 -15.94
C GLY A 90 11.22 -6.18 -14.93
N GLU A 91 9.93 -5.85 -14.78
CA GLU A 91 9.50 -4.88 -13.78
C GLU A 91 9.63 -5.45 -12.36
N VAL A 92 9.98 -4.53 -11.45
CA VAL A 92 10.12 -4.80 -10.02
C VAL A 92 9.25 -3.81 -9.24
N PHE A 93 8.62 -4.30 -8.20
CA PHE A 93 7.99 -3.48 -7.18
C PHE A 93 8.54 -3.87 -5.82
N SER A 94 9.02 -2.88 -5.06
CA SER A 94 9.55 -3.05 -3.72
C SER A 94 8.86 -2.09 -2.76
N PHE A 95 8.61 -2.57 -1.55
CA PHE A 95 8.09 -1.75 -0.45
C PHE A 95 8.94 -1.94 0.79
N THR A 96 9.11 -0.88 1.56
CA THR A 96 9.67 -0.90 2.90
C THR A 96 8.82 -0.02 3.80
N GLY A 97 8.29 -0.58 4.87
CA GLY A 97 7.47 0.21 5.81
C GLY A 97 6.97 -0.60 6.99
N ASP A 98 6.17 0.08 7.79
CA ASP A 98 5.40 -0.36 8.94
C ASP A 98 4.03 0.32 8.91
N ASP A 99 2.86 -0.29 9.17
CA ASP A 99 2.62 -1.68 9.57
C ASP A 99 2.22 -2.55 8.36
N ASP A 100 0.92 -2.66 8.06
CA ASP A 100 0.44 -3.58 7.03
C ASP A 100 0.61 -3.04 5.62
N MET A 101 1.06 -3.90 4.74
CA MET A 101 1.05 -3.64 3.30
C MET A 101 0.65 -4.89 2.52
N TRP A 102 -0.30 -4.71 1.60
CA TRP A 102 -0.67 -5.74 0.62
C TRP A 102 -0.60 -5.17 -0.79
N VAL A 103 0.10 -5.87 -1.67
CA VAL A 103 0.18 -5.53 -3.10
C VAL A 103 -0.48 -6.61 -3.93
N PHE A 104 -1.40 -6.20 -4.80
CA PHE A 104 -2.09 -7.08 -5.73
C PHE A 104 -1.71 -6.69 -7.17
N ILE A 105 -1.21 -7.65 -7.91
CA ILE A 105 -0.91 -7.55 -9.34
C ILE A 105 -1.94 -8.41 -10.09
N ASN A 106 -2.62 -7.84 -11.07
CA ASN A 106 -3.70 -8.51 -11.78
C ASN A 106 -4.71 -9.19 -10.83
N ARG A 107 -5.07 -8.53 -9.73
CA ARG A 107 -6.02 -8.97 -8.68
C ARG A 107 -5.55 -10.19 -7.88
N ARG A 108 -4.27 -10.56 -7.95
CA ARG A 108 -3.66 -11.63 -7.16
C ARG A 108 -2.66 -11.05 -6.20
N LEU A 109 -2.60 -11.58 -4.99
CA LEU A 109 -1.66 -11.14 -3.96
C LEU A 109 -0.23 -11.41 -4.42
N ALA A 110 0.59 -10.39 -4.44
CA ALA A 110 2.00 -10.43 -4.84
C ALA A 110 2.94 -10.14 -3.67
N ILE A 111 2.55 -9.24 -2.75
CA ILE A 111 3.29 -8.95 -1.51
C ILE A 111 2.29 -8.98 -0.35
N ASP A 112 2.68 -9.62 0.75
CA ASP A 112 1.94 -9.68 2.01
C ASP A 112 2.87 -9.35 3.17
N LEU A 113 2.80 -8.12 3.63
CA LEU A 113 3.45 -7.63 4.85
C LEU A 113 2.38 -7.23 5.87
N GLY A 114 1.41 -8.13 6.09
CA GLY A 114 0.37 -7.89 7.09
C GLY A 114 0.85 -8.12 8.51
N GLY A 115 0.29 -7.37 9.44
CA GLY A 115 0.55 -7.45 10.88
C GLY A 115 1.30 -6.24 11.44
N LEU A 116 1.27 -6.11 12.77
CA LEU A 116 2.07 -5.10 13.47
C LEU A 116 3.54 -5.50 13.48
N HIS A 117 4.40 -4.68 12.91
CA HIS A 117 5.84 -4.97 12.84
C HIS A 117 6.70 -3.70 12.73
N GLN A 118 7.96 -3.80 13.12
CA GLN A 118 8.98 -2.82 12.76
C GLN A 118 9.11 -2.73 11.23
N PRO A 119 9.68 -1.66 10.65
CA PRO A 119 9.84 -1.55 9.21
C PRO A 119 10.39 -2.83 8.59
N ARG A 120 9.66 -3.37 7.64
CA ARG A 120 10.02 -4.57 6.86
C ARG A 120 10.03 -4.24 5.38
N SER A 121 10.83 -5.00 4.66
CA SER A 121 10.91 -4.88 3.20
C SER A 121 10.45 -6.17 2.56
N ASP A 122 9.73 -6.03 1.46
CA ASP A 122 9.49 -7.12 0.52
C ASP A 122 9.50 -6.59 -0.90
N SER A 123 9.74 -7.47 -1.86
CA SER A 123 9.81 -7.11 -3.26
C SER A 123 9.33 -8.24 -4.17
N VAL A 124 8.79 -7.87 -5.31
CA VAL A 124 8.38 -8.81 -6.34
C VAL A 124 8.98 -8.42 -7.69
N GLU A 125 9.65 -9.36 -8.32
CA GLU A 125 10.01 -9.31 -9.74
C GLU A 125 8.85 -9.89 -10.54
N LEU A 126 8.21 -9.10 -11.39
CA LEU A 126 6.97 -9.49 -12.06
C LEU A 126 7.13 -10.73 -12.95
N ASP A 127 8.33 -10.94 -13.52
CA ASP A 127 8.63 -12.11 -14.33
C ASP A 127 8.51 -13.42 -13.53
N THR A 128 8.85 -13.39 -12.25
CA THR A 128 8.78 -14.58 -11.38
C THR A 128 7.35 -15.01 -11.10
N ILE A 129 6.41 -14.07 -11.13
CA ILE A 129 4.99 -14.32 -10.89
C ILE A 129 4.14 -14.28 -12.17
N ALA A 130 4.75 -14.04 -13.33
CA ALA A 130 4.02 -13.82 -14.56
C ALA A 130 3.04 -14.95 -14.89
N VAL A 131 3.47 -16.19 -14.79
CA VAL A 131 2.61 -17.37 -15.07
C VAL A 131 1.46 -17.47 -14.06
N SER A 132 1.77 -17.39 -12.78
CA SER A 132 0.77 -17.51 -11.71
C SER A 132 -0.25 -16.35 -11.69
N HIS A 133 0.17 -15.16 -12.12
CA HIS A 133 -0.67 -13.97 -12.18
C HIS A 133 -1.29 -13.73 -13.56
N GLY A 134 -0.96 -14.58 -14.55
CA GLY A 134 -1.50 -14.48 -15.90
C GLY A 134 -1.01 -13.24 -16.66
N LEU A 135 0.25 -12.82 -16.42
CA LEU A 135 0.85 -11.67 -17.08
C LEU A 135 1.40 -12.06 -18.45
N VAL A 136 1.10 -11.24 -19.46
CA VAL A 136 1.56 -11.39 -20.83
C VAL A 136 2.20 -10.06 -21.25
N VAL A 137 3.44 -10.11 -21.73
CA VAL A 137 4.17 -8.92 -22.18
C VAL A 137 3.35 -8.11 -23.20
N GLY A 138 3.32 -6.80 -23.00
CA GLY A 138 2.57 -5.84 -23.83
C GLY A 138 1.13 -5.58 -23.36
N SER A 139 0.58 -6.39 -22.44
CA SER A 139 -0.77 -6.21 -21.91
C SER A 139 -0.80 -5.26 -20.69
N ILE A 140 -1.99 -4.69 -20.44
CA ILE A 140 -2.21 -3.75 -19.32
C ILE A 140 -2.88 -4.51 -18.17
N TYR A 141 -2.38 -4.29 -16.98
CA TYR A 141 -2.87 -4.93 -15.75
C TYR A 141 -3.08 -3.92 -14.62
N PRO A 142 -4.05 -4.18 -13.74
CA PRO A 142 -4.20 -3.39 -12.52
C PRO A 142 -3.11 -3.76 -11.50
N LEU A 143 -2.58 -2.74 -10.84
CA LEU A 143 -1.82 -2.81 -9.60
C LEU A 143 -2.62 -2.09 -8.53
N HIS A 144 -2.91 -2.78 -7.44
CA HIS A 144 -3.54 -2.19 -6.27
C HIS A 144 -2.64 -2.41 -5.06
N PHE A 145 -2.42 -1.39 -4.28
CA PHE A 145 -1.83 -1.58 -2.97
C PHE A 145 -2.70 -0.99 -1.86
N PHE A 146 -2.58 -1.60 -0.71
CA PHE A 146 -3.32 -1.29 0.50
C PHE A 146 -2.33 -1.20 1.64
N PHE A 147 -2.33 -0.08 2.33
CA PHE A 147 -1.47 0.18 3.48
C PHE A 147 -2.34 0.53 4.69
N ALA A 148 -1.93 0.11 5.88
CA ALA A 148 -2.56 0.52 7.13
C ALA A 148 -1.52 0.86 8.18
N GLU A 149 -1.56 2.09 8.69
CA GLU A 149 -0.82 2.52 9.85
C GLU A 149 -1.66 2.28 11.10
N ARG A 150 -1.14 1.47 12.01
CA ARG A 150 -1.88 1.07 13.23
C ARG A 150 -1.11 1.29 14.52
N HIS A 151 0.17 1.60 14.43
CA HIS A 151 1.02 1.83 15.56
C HIS A 151 1.18 3.32 15.82
N THR A 152 1.61 3.72 17.02
CA THR A 152 1.60 5.12 17.46
C THR A 152 2.99 5.67 17.76
N ILE A 153 4.03 5.11 17.13
CA ILE A 153 5.41 5.52 17.37
C ILE A 153 6.06 6.10 16.13
N GLN A 154 5.87 5.47 14.99
CA GLN A 154 6.46 5.86 13.70
C GLN A 154 5.56 5.42 12.56
N SER A 155 5.76 5.97 11.39
CA SER A 155 5.14 5.51 10.14
C SER A 155 6.17 5.65 9.03
N THR A 156 6.61 4.53 8.49
CA THR A 156 7.58 4.47 7.40
C THR A 156 6.88 3.97 6.14
N PHE A 157 7.05 4.70 5.04
CA PHE A 157 6.40 4.35 3.78
C PHE A 157 7.35 4.63 2.61
N ASN A 158 7.99 3.59 2.09
CA ASN A 158 8.94 3.69 0.99
C ASN A 158 8.55 2.74 -0.13
N ILE A 159 8.44 3.26 -1.34
CA ILE A 159 8.25 2.50 -2.57
C ILE A 159 9.46 2.69 -3.47
N GLU A 160 9.96 1.61 -4.06
CA GLU A 160 10.87 1.62 -5.19
C GLU A 160 10.32 0.70 -6.27
N THR A 161 10.15 1.21 -7.50
CA THR A 161 9.60 0.41 -8.59
C THR A 161 10.16 0.82 -9.95
N SER A 162 10.31 -0.16 -10.85
CA SER A 162 10.58 0.09 -12.26
C SER A 162 9.32 0.04 -13.13
N ILE A 163 8.15 -0.08 -12.51
CA ILE A 163 6.87 0.03 -13.23
C ILE A 163 6.74 1.46 -13.71
N ALA A 164 6.95 1.65 -15.00
CA ALA A 164 6.83 2.93 -15.70
C ALA A 164 5.47 2.98 -16.41
N ASP A 165 4.96 4.21 -16.56
CA ASP A 165 3.65 4.48 -17.12
C ASP A 165 2.52 3.86 -16.28
N PRO A 166 2.29 4.40 -15.11
CA PRO A 166 1.01 4.22 -14.49
C PRO A 166 0.00 4.87 -15.44
N GLY A 167 -0.71 4.06 -16.20
CA GLY A 167 -1.82 4.56 -17.00
C GLY A 167 -2.63 5.53 -16.16
N SER A 168 -3.23 6.54 -16.77
CA SER A 168 -4.00 7.57 -16.09
C SER A 168 -4.84 6.99 -14.96
N CYS A 169 -4.73 7.58 -13.78
CA CYS A 169 -5.66 7.30 -12.68
C CYS A 169 -7.07 7.65 -13.18
N ASP A 170 -7.95 6.67 -13.29
CA ASP A 170 -9.38 6.87 -13.50
C ASP A 170 -10.09 7.06 -12.16
#